data_06de33e49ce88883b27f063b3171ba99
#
_entry.id   06de33e49ce88883b27f063b3171ba99
#
_cell.length_a   1.000
_cell.length_b   1.000
_cell.length_c   1.000
_cell.angle_alpha   90.00
_cell.angle_beta   90.00
_cell.angle_gamma   90.00
#
_symmetry.space_group_name_H-M   'P 1'
#
loop_
_entity.id
_entity.type
_entity.pdbx_description
1 polymer ?
#
loop_
_entity_poly.entity_id
_entity_poly.type
_entity_poly.pdbx_seq_one_letter_code
_entity_poly.pdbx_strand_id
1 'polypeptide(L)'
;MKSREAAELLGADAVQMSQIESGVAGVSAERVRRLAAHYACTDDALVEALIAMATDRTRGWWEEYRGVLPPVFLDVAEVEHHATFLREVVITHVPGLLQTADYAHAVYTYMVPDLTENELTSRVEHRMRRRAVIEGDNPTPYETLIHEFALRIRVADRQTSRMQLRQILDEIEQSHVTVRVIPTDQDGFAGADASMMHMGGPLPRLDTVLRDFPTGTLLIDAERELKKLRTLFLKTKRMSLEPAASRDFIHRMTKEL
;
A
#
# COMPACT_ATOMS: atom_id res chain seq x y z
N MET A 1 2.68 -9.66 28.61
CA MET A 1 1.66 -10.68 28.99
C MET A 1 1.81 -11.88 28.06
N LYS A 2 1.60 -13.09 28.57
CA LYS A 2 1.58 -14.28 27.71
C LYS A 2 0.17 -14.44 27.11
N SER A 3 0.06 -14.99 25.90
CA SER A 3 -1.23 -15.24 25.22
C SER A 3 -2.25 -15.98 26.11
N ARG A 4 -1.76 -16.88 26.99
CA ARG A 4 -2.58 -17.58 27.95
C ARG A 4 -3.27 -16.67 28.98
N GLU A 5 -2.58 -15.64 29.46
CA GLU A 5 -3.15 -14.67 30.43
C GLU A 5 -4.24 -13.83 29.77
N ALA A 6 -4.02 -13.46 28.47
CA ALA A 6 -5.03 -12.77 27.68
C ALA A 6 -6.26 -13.65 27.42
N ALA A 7 -6.07 -14.93 27.14
CA ALA A 7 -7.16 -15.89 26.97
C ALA A 7 -8.02 -16.01 28.23
N GLU A 8 -7.39 -16.19 29.39
CA GLU A 8 -8.08 -16.26 30.72
C GLU A 8 -8.87 -14.97 30.98
N LEU A 9 -8.29 -13.78 30.70
CA LEU A 9 -8.95 -12.48 30.84
C LEU A 9 -10.21 -12.36 29.98
N LEU A 10 -10.17 -12.88 28.76
CA LEU A 10 -11.27 -12.78 27.78
C LEU A 10 -12.30 -13.94 27.96
N GLY A 11 -12.04 -14.91 28.83
CA GLY A 11 -12.84 -16.12 28.90
C GLY A 11 -12.80 -16.95 27.61
N ALA A 12 -11.67 -16.92 26.92
CA ALA A 12 -11.43 -17.62 25.66
C ALA A 12 -10.49 -18.82 25.92
N ASP A 13 -10.59 -19.84 25.08
CA ASP A 13 -9.59 -20.91 25.07
C ASP A 13 -8.35 -20.51 24.25
N ALA A 14 -7.30 -21.33 24.29
CA ALA A 14 -6.05 -21.02 23.55
C ALA A 14 -6.21 -20.97 22.04
N VAL A 15 -7.13 -21.76 21.48
CA VAL A 15 -7.41 -21.78 20.03
C VAL A 15 -8.12 -20.50 19.63
N GLN A 16 -9.16 -20.11 20.36
CA GLN A 16 -9.89 -18.88 20.12
C GLN A 16 -8.98 -17.65 20.29
N MET A 17 -8.10 -17.65 21.30
CA MET A 17 -7.14 -16.56 21.47
C MET A 17 -6.16 -16.46 20.29
N SER A 18 -5.64 -17.58 19.83
CA SER A 18 -4.77 -17.63 18.65
C SER A 18 -5.48 -17.11 17.40
N GLN A 19 -6.76 -17.43 17.22
CA GLN A 19 -7.57 -16.92 16.11
C GLN A 19 -7.82 -15.41 16.21
N ILE A 20 -8.00 -14.86 17.42
CA ILE A 20 -8.11 -13.41 17.65
C ILE A 20 -6.78 -12.72 17.34
N GLU A 21 -5.66 -13.24 17.84
CA GLU A 21 -4.32 -12.67 17.61
C GLU A 21 -3.90 -12.72 16.15
N SER A 22 -4.35 -13.71 15.39
CA SER A 22 -4.10 -13.84 13.95
C SER A 22 -5.13 -13.12 13.06
N GLY A 23 -6.12 -12.43 13.65
CA GLY A 23 -7.16 -11.72 12.90
C GLY A 23 -8.22 -12.62 12.24
N VAL A 24 -8.18 -13.94 12.47
CA VAL A 24 -9.15 -14.90 11.90
C VAL A 24 -10.51 -14.82 12.63
N ALA A 25 -10.50 -14.56 13.92
CA ALA A 25 -11.72 -14.38 14.72
C ALA A 25 -11.90 -12.91 15.11
N GLY A 26 -13.12 -12.40 14.91
CA GLY A 26 -13.48 -11.04 15.33
C GLY A 26 -13.47 -10.89 16.86
N VAL A 27 -13.19 -9.66 17.31
CA VAL A 27 -13.21 -9.29 18.73
C VAL A 27 -14.29 -8.23 18.98
N SER A 28 -15.03 -8.34 20.10
CA SER A 28 -16.06 -7.35 20.46
C SER A 28 -15.43 -6.10 21.10
N ALA A 29 -16.14 -4.96 21.02
CA ALA A 29 -15.76 -3.71 21.68
C ALA A 29 -15.46 -3.91 23.18
N GLU A 30 -16.27 -4.69 23.88
CA GLU A 30 -16.06 -4.99 25.30
C GLU A 30 -14.74 -5.73 25.55
N ARG A 31 -14.42 -6.72 24.70
CA ARG A 31 -13.17 -7.48 24.80
C ARG A 31 -11.94 -6.58 24.52
N VAL A 32 -12.04 -5.68 23.54
CA VAL A 32 -10.97 -4.69 23.28
C VAL A 32 -10.76 -3.79 24.49
N ARG A 33 -11.83 -3.24 25.10
CA ARG A 33 -11.73 -2.41 26.31
C ARG A 33 -11.12 -3.16 27.49
N ARG A 34 -11.50 -4.43 27.70
CA ARG A 34 -10.94 -5.29 28.76
C ARG A 34 -9.44 -5.52 28.58
N LEU A 35 -8.99 -5.78 27.35
CA LEU A 35 -7.57 -5.90 27.03
C LEU A 35 -6.83 -4.58 27.28
N ALA A 36 -7.36 -3.46 26.79
CA ALA A 36 -6.78 -2.13 26.98
C ALA A 36 -6.60 -1.79 28.46
N ALA A 37 -7.64 -2.01 29.28
CA ALA A 37 -7.58 -1.80 30.73
C ALA A 37 -6.52 -2.71 31.39
N HIS A 38 -6.43 -3.95 31.00
CA HIS A 38 -5.44 -4.91 31.55
C HIS A 38 -4.00 -4.54 31.16
N TYR A 39 -3.79 -4.01 29.95
CA TYR A 39 -2.50 -3.50 29.49
C TYR A 39 -2.18 -2.09 30.01
N ALA A 40 -3.03 -1.51 30.86
CA ALA A 40 -2.94 -0.12 31.32
C ALA A 40 -2.80 0.88 30.16
N CYS A 41 -3.49 0.62 29.04
CA CYS A 41 -3.57 1.54 27.93
C CYS A 41 -4.52 2.67 28.29
N THR A 42 -3.98 3.86 28.51
CA THR A 42 -4.71 5.08 28.89
C THR A 42 -4.99 6.01 27.69
N ASP A 43 -4.66 5.57 26.48
CA ASP A 43 -4.91 6.30 25.25
C ASP A 43 -6.32 5.97 24.73
N ASP A 44 -7.30 6.75 25.16
CA ASP A 44 -8.71 6.55 24.80
C ASP A 44 -8.92 6.62 23.29
N ALA A 45 -8.19 7.51 22.60
CA ALA A 45 -8.30 7.63 21.13
C ALA A 45 -7.84 6.34 20.42
N LEU A 46 -6.76 5.72 20.90
CA LEU A 46 -6.29 4.44 20.39
C LEU A 46 -7.30 3.33 20.64
N VAL A 47 -7.87 3.28 21.85
CA VAL A 47 -8.86 2.24 22.22
C VAL A 47 -10.11 2.35 21.35
N GLU A 48 -10.64 3.56 21.15
CA GLU A 48 -11.82 3.76 20.30
C GLU A 48 -11.54 3.47 18.82
N ALA A 49 -10.36 3.84 18.32
CA ALA A 49 -9.95 3.49 16.95
C ALA A 49 -9.85 1.97 16.76
N LEU A 50 -9.24 1.25 17.69
CA LEU A 50 -9.17 -0.22 17.67
C LEU A 50 -10.57 -0.87 17.75
N ILE A 51 -11.50 -0.29 18.52
CA ILE A 51 -12.87 -0.77 18.60
C ILE A 51 -13.58 -0.57 17.26
N ALA A 52 -13.44 0.60 16.65
CA ALA A 52 -14.02 0.87 15.34
C ALA A 52 -13.54 -0.15 14.29
N MET A 53 -12.23 -0.38 14.21
CA MET A 53 -11.65 -1.39 13.32
C MET A 53 -12.16 -2.81 13.64
N ALA A 54 -12.17 -3.20 14.90
CA ALA A 54 -12.57 -4.55 15.34
C ALA A 54 -14.07 -4.85 15.14
N THR A 55 -14.90 -3.83 15.05
CA THR A 55 -16.36 -3.95 14.91
C THR A 55 -16.87 -3.64 13.50
N ASP A 56 -16.00 -3.16 12.62
CA ASP A 56 -16.33 -3.03 11.20
C ASP A 56 -16.66 -4.42 10.62
N ARG A 57 -17.79 -4.50 9.94
CA ARG A 57 -18.29 -5.71 9.27
C ARG A 57 -18.45 -5.49 7.76
N THR A 58 -17.97 -4.40 7.25
CA THR A 58 -18.00 -4.09 5.83
C THR A 58 -17.17 -5.13 5.08
N ARG A 59 -17.81 -5.81 4.14
CA ARG A 59 -17.11 -6.69 3.21
C ARG A 59 -16.74 -5.86 1.99
N GLY A 60 -15.44 -5.66 1.79
CA GLY A 60 -14.95 -4.96 0.62
C GLY A 60 -14.94 -5.85 -0.62
N TRP A 61 -14.78 -5.22 -1.77
CA TRP A 61 -14.73 -5.88 -3.08
C TRP A 61 -13.61 -6.92 -3.19
N TRP A 62 -12.54 -6.82 -2.39
CA TRP A 62 -11.40 -7.75 -2.38
C TRP A 62 -11.79 -9.15 -1.93
N GLU A 63 -12.86 -9.29 -1.16
CA GLU A 63 -13.38 -10.59 -0.73
C GLU A 63 -13.80 -11.50 -1.90
N GLU A 64 -14.14 -10.93 -3.04
CA GLU A 64 -14.47 -11.68 -4.27
C GLU A 64 -13.28 -12.52 -4.79
N TYR A 65 -12.05 -12.12 -4.42
CA TYR A 65 -10.81 -12.81 -4.80
C TYR A 65 -10.33 -13.83 -3.77
N ARG A 66 -11.10 -14.06 -2.70
CA ARG A 66 -10.77 -15.06 -1.68
C ARG A 66 -10.74 -16.45 -2.27
N GLY A 67 -9.60 -17.15 -2.11
CA GLY A 67 -9.36 -18.46 -2.74
C GLY A 67 -8.96 -18.42 -4.22
N VAL A 68 -8.94 -17.22 -4.84
CA VAL A 68 -8.48 -16.98 -6.21
C VAL A 68 -7.07 -16.39 -6.19
N LEU A 69 -6.84 -15.39 -5.36
CA LEU A 69 -5.53 -14.73 -5.19
C LEU A 69 -4.91 -15.08 -3.83
N PRO A 70 -3.57 -14.99 -3.71
CA PRO A 70 -2.88 -15.09 -2.43
C PRO A 70 -3.44 -14.10 -1.40
N PRO A 71 -3.56 -14.47 -0.11
CA PRO A 71 -4.16 -13.61 0.93
C PRO A 71 -3.60 -12.19 0.99
N VAL A 72 -2.31 -12.00 0.78
CA VAL A 72 -1.65 -10.68 0.80
C VAL A 72 -2.26 -9.68 -0.20
N PHE A 73 -2.83 -10.14 -1.30
CA PHE A 73 -3.53 -9.24 -2.26
C PHE A 73 -4.78 -8.64 -1.63
N LEU A 74 -5.51 -9.44 -0.85
CA LEU A 74 -6.71 -9.01 -0.15
C LEU A 74 -6.32 -8.06 0.98
N ASP A 75 -5.30 -8.45 1.78
CA ASP A 75 -4.81 -7.64 2.92
C ASP A 75 -4.37 -6.25 2.44
N VAL A 76 -3.63 -6.17 1.33
CA VAL A 76 -3.19 -4.88 0.74
C VAL A 76 -4.39 -4.03 0.32
N ALA A 77 -5.35 -4.62 -0.40
CA ALA A 77 -6.53 -3.90 -0.87
C ALA A 77 -7.41 -3.40 0.31
N GLU A 78 -7.53 -4.19 1.38
CA GLU A 78 -8.26 -3.81 2.59
C GLU A 78 -7.56 -2.65 3.32
N VAL A 79 -6.25 -2.73 3.53
CA VAL A 79 -5.50 -1.66 4.21
C VAL A 79 -5.51 -0.37 3.38
N GLU A 80 -5.38 -0.44 2.05
CA GLU A 80 -5.52 0.72 1.16
C GLU A 80 -6.92 1.36 1.23
N HIS A 81 -7.97 0.52 1.24
CA HIS A 81 -9.35 0.99 1.32
C HIS A 81 -9.64 1.81 2.60
N HIS A 82 -9.07 1.39 3.72
CA HIS A 82 -9.24 2.07 5.01
C HIS A 82 -8.20 3.17 5.26
N ALA A 83 -7.26 3.39 4.34
CA ALA A 83 -6.20 4.37 4.52
C ALA A 83 -6.73 5.81 4.47
N THR A 84 -6.23 6.65 5.36
CA THR A 84 -6.50 8.09 5.40
C THR A 84 -5.59 8.90 4.46
N PHE A 85 -4.47 8.32 4.06
CA PHE A 85 -3.55 8.79 3.02
C PHE A 85 -2.70 7.62 2.52
N LEU A 86 -2.16 7.76 1.32
CA LEU A 86 -1.19 6.84 0.74
C LEU A 86 0.08 7.60 0.35
N ARG A 87 1.25 7.13 0.77
CA ARG A 87 2.56 7.67 0.39
C ARG A 87 3.47 6.56 -0.09
N GLU A 88 3.99 6.69 -1.29
CA GLU A 88 4.74 5.61 -1.93
C GLU A 88 6.10 6.07 -2.45
N VAL A 89 7.10 5.20 -2.38
CA VAL A 89 8.38 5.34 -3.06
C VAL A 89 8.58 4.11 -3.93
N VAL A 90 8.82 4.32 -5.22
CA VAL A 90 9.10 3.22 -6.16
C VAL A 90 10.37 3.48 -6.94
N ILE A 91 11.12 2.39 -7.21
CA ILE A 91 12.42 2.45 -7.89
C ILE A 91 12.39 1.74 -9.25
N THR A 92 11.73 0.60 -9.36
CA THR A 92 11.85 -0.29 -10.52
C THR A 92 10.63 -0.30 -11.44
N HIS A 93 9.45 -0.08 -10.92
CA HIS A 93 8.20 -0.11 -11.69
C HIS A 93 7.36 1.12 -11.36
N VAL A 94 6.49 1.49 -12.27
CA VAL A 94 5.43 2.48 -12.01
C VAL A 94 4.56 2.00 -10.84
N PRO A 95 4.14 2.90 -9.93
CA PRO A 95 3.25 2.57 -8.83
C PRO A 95 2.02 1.77 -9.26
N GLY A 96 1.66 0.74 -8.49
CA GLY A 96 0.55 -0.15 -8.84
C GLY A 96 -0.78 0.57 -9.08
N LEU A 97 -1.07 1.62 -8.31
CA LEU A 97 -2.28 2.42 -8.43
C LEU A 97 -2.31 3.31 -9.69
N LEU A 98 -1.15 3.56 -10.31
CA LEU A 98 -1.03 4.37 -11.54
C LEU A 98 -0.82 3.51 -12.80
N GLN A 99 -0.75 2.18 -12.67
CA GLN A 99 -0.52 1.30 -13.83
C GLN A 99 -1.75 1.22 -14.73
N THR A 100 -1.50 1.15 -16.04
CA THR A 100 -2.48 0.68 -17.02
C THR A 100 -2.60 -0.84 -16.98
N ALA A 101 -3.69 -1.41 -17.47
CA ALA A 101 -3.89 -2.86 -17.52
C ALA A 101 -2.77 -3.56 -18.33
N ASP A 102 -2.39 -3.02 -19.49
CA ASP A 102 -1.33 -3.59 -20.34
C ASP A 102 0.03 -3.56 -19.66
N TYR A 103 0.36 -2.48 -18.94
CA TYR A 103 1.59 -2.40 -18.15
C TYR A 103 1.59 -3.41 -17.00
N ALA A 104 0.49 -3.51 -16.26
CA ALA A 104 0.33 -4.47 -15.17
C ALA A 104 0.43 -5.92 -15.67
N HIS A 105 -0.19 -6.23 -16.81
CA HIS A 105 -0.10 -7.52 -17.46
C HIS A 105 1.36 -7.89 -17.77
N ALA A 106 2.10 -6.99 -18.42
CA ALA A 106 3.50 -7.21 -18.76
C ALA A 106 4.39 -7.40 -17.51
N VAL A 107 4.14 -6.62 -16.43
CA VAL A 107 4.85 -6.80 -15.14
C VAL A 107 4.61 -8.20 -14.58
N TYR A 108 3.35 -8.64 -14.50
CA TYR A 108 3.03 -9.96 -13.94
C TYR A 108 3.57 -11.11 -14.79
N THR A 109 3.46 -11.00 -16.11
CA THR A 109 4.00 -12.02 -17.04
C THR A 109 5.51 -12.19 -16.86
N TYR A 110 6.25 -11.09 -16.65
CA TYR A 110 7.70 -11.15 -16.44
C TYR A 110 8.09 -11.64 -15.03
N MET A 111 7.40 -11.13 -14.00
CA MET A 111 7.77 -11.40 -12.60
C MET A 111 7.32 -12.78 -12.11
N VAL A 112 6.27 -13.35 -12.71
CA VAL A 112 5.69 -14.64 -12.29
C VAL A 112 5.42 -15.48 -13.53
N PRO A 113 6.46 -16.13 -14.08
CA PRO A 113 6.37 -16.79 -15.39
C PRO A 113 5.45 -18.03 -15.46
N ASP A 114 5.11 -18.62 -14.31
CA ASP A 114 4.31 -19.85 -14.24
C ASP A 114 2.81 -19.59 -14.03
N LEU A 115 2.34 -18.32 -14.14
CA LEU A 115 0.92 -18.01 -14.03
C LEU A 115 0.12 -18.59 -15.22
N THR A 116 -1.00 -19.22 -14.91
CA THR A 116 -2.02 -19.52 -15.91
C THR A 116 -2.67 -18.21 -16.39
N GLU A 117 -3.30 -18.25 -17.57
CA GLU A 117 -4.01 -17.09 -18.14
C GLU A 117 -5.09 -16.54 -17.18
N ASN A 118 -5.82 -17.43 -16.50
CA ASN A 118 -6.85 -17.04 -15.53
C ASN A 118 -6.26 -16.36 -14.30
N GLU A 119 -5.14 -16.85 -13.77
CA GLU A 119 -4.45 -16.23 -12.63
C GLU A 119 -3.88 -14.86 -13.01
N LEU A 120 -3.31 -14.73 -14.20
CA LEU A 120 -2.80 -13.49 -14.74
C LEU A 120 -3.92 -12.46 -14.88
N THR A 121 -5.04 -12.84 -15.51
CA THR A 121 -6.23 -12.01 -15.66
C THR A 121 -6.74 -11.53 -14.29
N SER A 122 -6.92 -12.46 -13.33
CA SER A 122 -7.41 -12.13 -11.98
C SER A 122 -6.49 -11.14 -11.26
N ARG A 123 -5.15 -11.26 -11.41
CA ARG A 123 -4.19 -10.32 -10.82
C ARG A 123 -4.27 -8.94 -11.44
N VAL A 124 -4.43 -8.87 -12.77
CA VAL A 124 -4.58 -7.58 -13.48
C VAL A 124 -5.88 -6.90 -13.08
N GLU A 125 -7.01 -7.63 -13.10
CA GLU A 125 -8.31 -7.10 -12.69
C GLU A 125 -8.30 -6.59 -11.24
N HIS A 126 -7.77 -7.38 -10.32
CA HIS A 126 -7.61 -6.98 -8.93
C HIS A 126 -6.78 -5.68 -8.81
N ARG A 127 -5.65 -5.58 -9.54
CA ARG A 127 -4.82 -4.36 -9.55
C ARG A 127 -5.58 -3.14 -10.07
N MET A 128 -6.36 -3.31 -11.14
CA MET A 128 -7.17 -2.20 -11.68
C MET A 128 -8.27 -1.78 -10.68
N ARG A 129 -8.91 -2.73 -10.00
CA ARG A 129 -9.93 -2.41 -8.98
C ARG A 129 -9.37 -1.67 -7.77
N ARG A 130 -8.10 -1.88 -7.40
CA ARG A 130 -7.46 -1.13 -6.29
C ARG A 130 -7.44 0.38 -6.54
N ARG A 131 -7.44 0.83 -7.81
CA ARG A 131 -7.48 2.25 -8.18
C ARG A 131 -8.70 2.98 -7.61
N ALA A 132 -9.78 2.28 -7.29
CA ALA A 132 -10.96 2.85 -6.66
C ALA A 132 -10.63 3.65 -5.38
N VAL A 133 -9.50 3.39 -4.71
CA VAL A 133 -9.06 4.15 -3.53
C VAL A 133 -8.62 5.59 -3.86
N ILE A 134 -8.14 5.82 -5.08
CA ILE A 134 -7.74 7.15 -5.59
C ILE A 134 -8.73 7.69 -6.63
N GLU A 135 -9.86 7.03 -6.84
CA GLU A 135 -10.90 7.42 -7.78
C GLU A 135 -12.24 7.63 -7.02
N GLY A 136 -13.23 8.24 -7.66
CA GLY A 136 -14.57 8.42 -7.08
C GLY A 136 -14.75 9.72 -6.31
N ASP A 137 -15.83 9.78 -5.50
CA ASP A 137 -16.31 11.04 -4.89
C ASP A 137 -15.53 11.44 -3.62
N ASN A 138 -14.84 10.50 -2.97
CA ASN A 138 -14.05 10.74 -1.76
C ASN A 138 -12.69 10.02 -1.84
N PRO A 139 -11.83 10.42 -2.79
CA PRO A 139 -10.58 9.74 -3.03
C PRO A 139 -9.56 9.95 -1.90
N THR A 140 -8.80 8.92 -1.59
CA THR A 140 -7.72 8.99 -0.62
C THR A 140 -6.57 9.83 -1.16
N PRO A 141 -6.04 10.82 -0.40
CA PRO A 141 -4.85 11.58 -0.80
C PRO A 141 -3.66 10.65 -1.07
N TYR A 142 -3.08 10.77 -2.26
CA TYR A 142 -2.00 9.92 -2.72
C TYR A 142 -0.78 10.72 -3.16
N GLU A 143 0.36 10.46 -2.52
CA GLU A 143 1.66 11.05 -2.89
C GLU A 143 2.64 9.94 -3.25
N THR A 144 3.22 9.97 -4.47
CA THR A 144 4.22 9.00 -4.90
C THR A 144 5.52 9.66 -5.37
N LEU A 145 6.64 9.08 -4.93
CA LEU A 145 7.98 9.43 -5.35
C LEU A 145 8.48 8.33 -6.30
N ILE A 146 8.61 8.65 -7.58
CA ILE A 146 8.97 7.69 -8.63
C ILE A 146 10.40 7.96 -9.08
N HIS A 147 11.28 6.98 -8.90
CA HIS A 147 12.63 7.09 -9.45
C HIS A 147 12.58 7.08 -10.99
N GLU A 148 13.37 7.91 -11.62
CA GLU A 148 13.46 8.03 -13.08
C GLU A 148 13.63 6.67 -13.78
N PHE A 149 14.35 5.73 -13.17
CA PHE A 149 14.53 4.38 -13.70
C PHE A 149 13.19 3.68 -13.94
N ALA A 150 12.23 3.78 -13.02
CA ALA A 150 10.89 3.18 -13.17
C ALA A 150 10.11 3.74 -14.36
N LEU A 151 10.36 5.01 -14.72
CA LEU A 151 9.74 5.65 -15.87
C LEU A 151 10.43 5.31 -17.20
N ARG A 152 11.74 4.97 -17.15
CA ARG A 152 12.56 4.66 -18.34
C ARG A 152 12.55 3.18 -18.71
N ILE A 153 12.33 2.29 -17.76
CA ILE A 153 12.30 0.86 -18.03
C ILE A 153 11.12 0.51 -18.94
N ARG A 154 11.41 -0.18 -20.03
CA ARG A 154 10.38 -0.68 -20.95
C ARG A 154 9.94 -2.06 -20.50
N VAL A 155 8.89 -2.09 -19.71
CA VAL A 155 8.31 -3.36 -19.19
C VAL A 155 7.71 -4.20 -20.31
N ALA A 156 7.19 -3.54 -21.35
CA ALA A 156 6.68 -4.15 -22.56
C ALA A 156 7.30 -3.45 -23.81
N ASP A 157 6.49 -2.87 -24.66
CA ASP A 157 6.93 -2.13 -25.82
C ASP A 157 6.88 -0.59 -25.62
N ARG A 158 7.27 0.16 -26.66
CA ARG A 158 7.24 1.63 -26.63
C ARG A 158 5.83 2.19 -26.52
N GLN A 159 4.84 1.53 -27.14
CA GLN A 159 3.46 1.99 -27.12
C GLN A 159 2.88 1.87 -25.72
N THR A 160 3.04 0.72 -25.07
CA THR A 160 2.62 0.49 -23.69
C THR A 160 3.30 1.47 -22.73
N SER A 161 4.62 1.68 -22.88
CA SER A 161 5.36 2.65 -22.06
C SER A 161 4.85 4.08 -22.25
N ARG A 162 4.56 4.49 -23.49
CA ARG A 162 3.99 5.83 -23.78
C ARG A 162 2.60 5.99 -23.18
N MET A 163 1.74 4.98 -23.29
CA MET A 163 0.39 5.00 -22.70
C MET A 163 0.47 5.07 -21.16
N GLN A 164 1.41 4.34 -20.57
CA GLN A 164 1.66 4.38 -19.13
C GLN A 164 2.07 5.77 -18.64
N LEU A 165 2.98 6.46 -19.35
CA LEU A 165 3.38 7.82 -18.98
C LEU A 165 2.22 8.83 -19.13
N ARG A 166 1.39 8.66 -20.15
CA ARG A 166 0.17 9.49 -20.33
C ARG A 166 -0.80 9.27 -19.17
N GLN A 167 -1.04 8.03 -18.77
CA GLN A 167 -1.87 7.73 -17.61
C GLN A 167 -1.38 8.45 -16.34
N ILE A 168 -0.06 8.48 -16.10
CA ILE A 168 0.49 9.21 -14.95
C ILE A 168 0.21 10.73 -15.09
N LEU A 169 0.35 11.28 -16.30
CA LEU A 169 0.06 12.70 -16.55
C LEU A 169 -1.42 13.03 -16.33
N ASP A 170 -2.32 12.16 -16.74
CA ASP A 170 -3.77 12.32 -16.51
C ASP A 170 -4.11 12.28 -15.01
N GLU A 171 -3.49 11.38 -14.25
CA GLU A 171 -3.68 11.28 -12.80
C GLU A 171 -3.13 12.50 -12.03
N ILE A 172 -2.03 13.11 -12.47
CA ILE A 172 -1.46 14.32 -11.85
C ILE A 172 -2.44 15.51 -11.91
N GLU A 173 -3.37 15.54 -12.85
CA GLU A 173 -4.39 16.60 -12.94
C GLU A 173 -5.43 16.52 -11.79
N GLN A 174 -5.48 15.39 -11.06
CA GLN A 174 -6.34 15.21 -9.90
C GLN A 174 -5.72 15.87 -8.67
N SER A 175 -6.47 16.73 -7.97
CA SER A 175 -5.95 17.53 -6.84
C SER A 175 -5.45 16.72 -5.64
N HIS A 176 -5.88 15.48 -5.51
CA HIS A 176 -5.49 14.55 -4.43
C HIS A 176 -4.33 13.63 -4.80
N VAL A 177 -3.85 13.66 -6.05
CA VAL A 177 -2.71 12.88 -6.55
C VAL A 177 -1.49 13.76 -6.71
N THR A 178 -0.40 13.42 -6.04
CA THR A 178 0.89 14.12 -6.15
C THR A 178 1.96 13.15 -6.64
N VAL A 179 2.54 13.42 -7.78
CA VAL A 179 3.67 12.66 -8.33
C VAL A 179 4.94 13.50 -8.32
N ARG A 180 6.02 12.94 -7.81
CA ARG A 180 7.35 13.55 -7.76
C ARG A 180 8.37 12.58 -8.36
N VAL A 181 9.23 13.07 -9.22
CA VAL A 181 10.29 12.27 -9.86
C VAL A 181 11.60 12.43 -9.08
N ILE A 182 12.28 11.33 -8.84
CA ILE A 182 13.65 11.31 -8.32
C ILE A 182 14.57 11.12 -9.53
N PRO A 183 15.32 12.17 -9.96
CA PRO A 183 16.22 12.06 -11.10
C PRO A 183 17.39 11.12 -10.84
N THR A 184 17.94 10.52 -11.88
CA THR A 184 19.12 9.64 -11.79
C THR A 184 20.42 10.39 -11.51
N ASP A 185 20.46 11.68 -11.83
CA ASP A 185 21.61 12.57 -11.62
C ASP A 185 21.56 13.35 -10.30
N GLN A 186 20.65 12.97 -9.40
CA GLN A 186 20.49 13.61 -8.09
C GLN A 186 21.66 13.22 -7.15
N ASP A 187 22.50 14.19 -6.81
CA ASP A 187 23.60 13.99 -5.86
C ASP A 187 23.11 13.58 -4.47
N GLY A 188 23.78 12.59 -3.88
CA GLY A 188 23.51 12.14 -2.51
C GLY A 188 22.28 11.24 -2.34
N PHE A 189 21.60 10.86 -3.42
CA PHE A 189 20.55 9.85 -3.37
C PHE A 189 21.17 8.43 -3.29
N ALA A 190 21.11 7.83 -2.11
CA ALA A 190 21.61 6.47 -1.89
C ALA A 190 20.60 5.36 -2.20
N GLY A 191 19.39 5.75 -2.64
CA GLY A 191 18.30 4.83 -2.90
C GLY A 191 17.39 4.60 -1.68
N ALA A 192 16.24 3.99 -1.94
CA ALA A 192 15.46 3.27 -0.94
C ALA A 192 15.66 1.79 -1.26
N ASP A 193 16.13 0.99 -0.34
CA ASP A 193 16.51 -0.43 -0.58
C ASP A 193 15.44 -1.25 -1.30
N ALA A 194 14.17 -0.89 -1.12
CA ALA A 194 13.01 -1.47 -1.80
C ALA A 194 11.89 -0.44 -1.91
N SER A 195 10.95 -0.69 -2.83
CA SER A 195 9.71 0.07 -2.89
C SER A 195 8.98 -0.03 -1.55
N MET A 196 8.32 1.05 -1.14
CA MET A 196 7.50 1.07 0.06
C MET A 196 6.25 1.91 -0.15
N MET A 197 5.13 1.46 0.43
CA MET A 197 3.89 2.23 0.50
C MET A 197 3.50 2.42 1.97
N HIS A 198 3.44 3.65 2.43
CA HIS A 198 2.97 4.03 3.75
C HIS A 198 1.48 4.38 3.66
N MET A 199 0.67 3.61 4.34
CA MET A 199 -0.78 3.73 4.41
C MET A 199 -1.15 4.27 5.80
N GLY A 200 -1.81 5.43 5.83
CA GLY A 200 -2.19 6.09 7.08
C GLY A 200 -3.39 5.42 7.72
N GLY A 201 -3.27 5.03 8.97
CA GLY A 201 -4.37 4.59 9.79
C GLY A 201 -5.21 5.76 10.35
N PRO A 202 -6.25 5.46 11.14
CA PRO A 202 -7.04 6.50 11.83
C PRO A 202 -6.20 7.29 12.86
N LEU A 203 -5.09 6.73 13.30
CA LEU A 203 -4.08 7.34 14.16
C LEU A 203 -2.69 6.95 13.68
N PRO A 204 -1.65 7.79 13.87
CA PRO A 204 -0.30 7.47 13.42
C PRO A 204 0.29 6.16 13.96
N ARG A 205 -0.17 5.70 15.14
CA ARG A 205 0.22 4.40 15.75
C ARG A 205 -0.43 3.20 15.06
N LEU A 206 -1.42 3.44 14.21
CA LEU A 206 -2.14 2.42 13.42
C LEU A 206 -1.81 2.53 11.92
N ASP A 207 -0.77 3.29 11.56
CA ASP A 207 -0.24 3.29 10.21
C ASP A 207 0.34 1.91 9.88
N THR A 208 0.34 1.59 8.60
CA THR A 208 0.96 0.37 8.07
C THR A 208 1.88 0.75 6.91
N VAL A 209 3.05 0.14 6.84
CA VAL A 209 3.92 0.26 5.66
C VAL A 209 4.04 -1.10 4.99
N LEU A 210 3.74 -1.12 3.71
CA LEU A 210 3.99 -2.25 2.82
C LEU A 210 5.38 -2.12 2.22
N ARG A 211 6.14 -3.22 2.21
CA ARG A 211 7.39 -3.35 1.47
C ARG A 211 7.36 -4.59 0.59
N ASP A 212 7.64 -4.39 -0.68
CA ASP A 212 7.75 -5.48 -1.64
C ASP A 212 9.20 -5.95 -1.78
N PHE A 213 9.38 -7.26 -1.72
CA PHE A 213 10.64 -7.95 -1.95
C PHE A 213 10.45 -9.04 -3.01
N PRO A 214 11.51 -9.52 -3.67
CA PRO A 214 11.40 -10.62 -4.62
C PRO A 214 10.78 -11.89 -4.05
N THR A 215 10.88 -12.06 -2.73
CA THR A 215 10.36 -13.24 -2.00
C THR A 215 8.97 -13.06 -1.41
N GLY A 216 8.34 -11.90 -1.56
CA GLY A 216 7.00 -11.60 -1.06
C GLY A 216 6.85 -10.18 -0.51
N THR A 217 5.67 -9.89 0.00
CA THR A 217 5.27 -8.60 0.56
C THR A 217 5.27 -8.68 2.08
N LEU A 218 5.78 -7.64 2.74
CA LEU A 218 5.79 -7.48 4.19
C LEU A 218 4.96 -6.28 4.59
N LEU A 219 4.00 -6.47 5.51
CA LEU A 219 3.26 -5.42 6.19
C LEU A 219 3.96 -5.12 7.54
N ILE A 220 4.27 -3.85 7.79
CA ILE A 220 5.01 -3.37 8.95
C ILE A 220 4.13 -2.37 9.70
N ASP A 221 3.86 -2.65 10.97
CA ASP A 221 3.06 -1.83 11.88
C ASP A 221 3.80 -1.44 13.17
N ALA A 222 5.00 -1.98 13.38
CA ALA A 222 5.81 -1.68 14.55
C ALA A 222 6.26 -0.22 14.57
N GLU A 223 5.88 0.56 15.58
CA GLU A 223 6.13 2.02 15.70
C GLU A 223 7.60 2.40 15.49
N ARG A 224 8.54 1.60 16.00
CA ARG A 224 9.98 1.84 15.80
C ARG A 224 10.37 1.82 14.33
N GLU A 225 9.82 0.88 13.56
CA GLU A 225 10.10 0.73 12.13
C GLU A 225 9.35 1.80 11.32
N LEU A 226 8.08 2.06 11.65
CA LEU A 226 7.29 3.13 11.04
C LEU A 226 8.00 4.48 11.12
N LYS A 227 8.57 4.82 12.29
CA LYS A 227 9.33 6.07 12.47
C LYS A 227 10.54 6.17 11.53
N LYS A 228 11.27 5.07 11.33
CA LYS A 228 12.40 5.03 10.39
C LYS A 228 11.93 5.21 8.95
N LEU A 229 10.85 4.51 8.56
CA LEU A 229 10.32 4.56 7.20
C LEU A 229 9.69 5.92 6.87
N ARG A 230 8.99 6.57 7.81
CA ARG A 230 8.54 7.95 7.68
C ARG A 230 9.72 8.93 7.46
N THR A 231 10.80 8.73 8.22
CA THR A 231 12.02 9.54 8.06
C THR A 231 12.68 9.31 6.69
N LEU A 232 12.73 8.06 6.23
CA LEU A 232 13.26 7.72 4.92
C LEU A 232 12.43 8.36 3.80
N PHE A 233 11.10 8.25 3.87
CA PHE A 233 10.21 8.93 2.91
C PHE A 233 10.49 10.43 2.81
N LEU A 234 10.58 11.12 3.95
CA LEU A 234 10.85 12.57 3.97
C LEU A 234 12.23 12.92 3.41
N LYS A 235 13.26 12.09 3.64
CA LYS A 235 14.57 12.28 3.04
C LYS A 235 14.51 12.10 1.52
N THR A 236 13.86 11.03 1.05
CA THR A 236 13.69 10.74 -0.37
C THR A 236 12.89 11.86 -1.07
N LYS A 237 11.85 12.38 -0.42
CA LYS A 237 11.05 13.50 -0.93
C LYS A 237 11.90 14.75 -1.20
N ARG A 238 12.87 15.05 -0.32
CA ARG A 238 13.80 16.19 -0.51
C ARG A 238 14.73 16.02 -1.71
N MET A 239 14.94 14.78 -2.15
CA MET A 239 15.78 14.44 -3.32
C MET A 239 14.97 14.39 -4.62
N SER A 240 13.66 14.56 -4.56
CA SER A 240 12.77 14.54 -5.71
C SER A 240 12.49 15.96 -6.25
N LEU A 241 12.15 16.04 -7.53
CA LEU A 241 11.66 17.27 -8.16
C LEU A 241 10.33 17.71 -7.53
N GLU A 242 10.05 19.02 -7.57
CA GLU A 242 8.73 19.53 -7.22
C GLU A 242 7.67 19.03 -8.21
N PRO A 243 6.37 18.97 -7.83
CA PRO A 243 5.32 18.38 -8.67
C PRO A 243 5.27 18.95 -10.10
N ALA A 244 5.36 20.27 -10.28
CA ALA A 244 5.35 20.91 -11.59
C ALA A 244 6.55 20.48 -12.45
N ALA A 245 7.76 20.46 -11.88
CA ALA A 245 8.96 20.02 -12.56
C ALA A 245 8.91 18.51 -12.90
N SER A 246 8.29 17.71 -12.04
CA SER A 246 8.07 16.27 -12.25
C SER A 246 7.12 16.02 -13.42
N ARG A 247 6.03 16.77 -13.51
CA ARG A 247 5.10 16.75 -14.64
C ARG A 247 5.81 17.08 -15.96
N ASP A 248 6.58 18.16 -15.98
CA ASP A 248 7.35 18.55 -17.16
C ASP A 248 8.38 17.49 -17.55
N PHE A 249 9.01 16.86 -16.56
CA PHE A 249 9.95 15.76 -16.77
C PHE A 249 9.26 14.57 -17.46
N ILE A 250 8.13 14.10 -16.94
CA ILE A 250 7.36 12.99 -17.51
C ILE A 250 6.85 13.34 -18.91
N HIS A 251 6.39 14.59 -19.12
CA HIS A 251 5.94 15.05 -20.41
C HIS A 251 7.06 15.01 -21.49
N ARG A 252 8.30 15.41 -21.13
CA ARG A 252 9.45 15.27 -22.03
C ARG A 252 9.73 13.80 -22.38
N MET A 253 9.73 12.92 -21.38
CA MET A 253 9.93 11.47 -21.59
C MET A 253 8.89 10.86 -22.53
N THR A 254 7.63 11.28 -22.42
CA THR A 254 6.55 10.80 -23.32
C THR A 254 6.82 11.15 -24.78
N LYS A 255 7.55 12.24 -25.06
CA LYS A 255 7.93 12.66 -26.44
C LYS A 255 9.15 11.89 -26.96
N GLU A 256 10.00 11.36 -26.08
CA GLU A 256 11.16 10.54 -26.43
C GLU A 256 10.77 9.09 -26.81
N LEU A 257 9.60 8.62 -26.38
CA LEU A 257 9.02 7.32 -26.70
C LEU A 257 8.17 7.37 -27.99
#